data_81db4569a60591b910bab27b3459bf54
#
_entry.id   81db4569a60591b910bab27b3459bf54
#
_cell.length_a   1.000
_cell.length_b   1.000
_cell.length_c   1.000
_cell.angle_alpha   90.00
_cell.angle_beta   90.00
_cell.angle_gamma   90.00
#
_symmetry.space_group_name_H-M   'P 1'
#
loop_
_entity.id
_entity.type
_entity.pdbx_description
1 polymer ?
#
loop_
_entity_poly.entity_id
_entity_poly.type
_entity_poly.pdbx_seq_one_letter_code
_entity_poly.pdbx_strand_id
1 'polypeptide(L)'
;MKKGLGLILMGVYIISTVLFCGGTLKEKAGIGAWIFKDMTVSATDFGVMCISAAYPNINMKLADSRDNEGQQDGNDAKGGLAGTVVSAVSTDDEKKPEPVVFGDDPAVLIIHTHATESYLPTSAGNYHTKKAENTVRDVGTVLAQTLKDEGIASVHDQTLHDNPSYSQSYSRSYETAQKLLKKYPSIKCVIDLHRDAIASDSKAATISVGGKECALYSYVVSNAVPTYSANLKFIKQMNRTASDEYSGFTGKVLERGYRYNQDLSTHYMLLEIGYNRNDISEARNTAKVVGKVLADTLKAGY
;
A
#
# COMPACT_ATOMS: atom_id res chain seq x y z
N MET A 1 -4.68 -37.20 9.00
CA MET A 1 -4.88 -35.72 9.02
C MET A 1 -4.81 -35.03 7.63
N LYS A 2 -4.09 -35.55 6.62
CA LYS A 2 -4.00 -34.93 5.28
C LYS A 2 -5.26 -35.04 4.41
N LYS A 3 -6.15 -35.98 4.64
CA LYS A 3 -7.40 -36.14 3.87
C LYS A 3 -8.53 -35.19 4.27
N GLY A 4 -8.53 -34.69 5.51
CA GLY A 4 -9.55 -33.72 5.98
C GLY A 4 -9.35 -32.32 5.44
N LEU A 5 -8.09 -31.88 5.25
CA LEU A 5 -7.75 -30.55 4.75
C LEU A 5 -8.14 -30.37 3.27
N GLY A 6 -7.98 -31.44 2.46
CA GLY A 6 -8.39 -31.42 1.05
C GLY A 6 -9.90 -31.28 0.84
N LEU A 7 -10.70 -31.92 1.72
CA LEU A 7 -12.17 -31.81 1.67
C LEU A 7 -12.67 -30.40 2.07
N ILE A 8 -12.00 -29.75 3.01
CA ILE A 8 -12.33 -28.36 3.41
C ILE A 8 -11.99 -27.37 2.29
N LEU A 9 -10.82 -27.53 1.64
CA LEU A 9 -10.42 -26.66 0.51
C LEU A 9 -11.31 -26.86 -0.72
N MET A 10 -11.74 -28.10 -0.98
CA MET A 10 -12.67 -28.41 -2.07
C MET A 10 -14.08 -27.84 -1.78
N GLY A 11 -14.53 -27.89 -0.53
CA GLY A 11 -15.78 -27.28 -0.08
C GLY A 11 -15.79 -25.75 -0.27
N VAL A 12 -14.72 -25.08 0.09
CA VAL A 12 -14.56 -23.62 -0.08
C VAL A 12 -14.52 -23.25 -1.58
N TYR A 13 -13.87 -24.04 -2.43
CA TYR A 13 -13.83 -23.81 -3.88
C TYR A 13 -15.21 -23.97 -4.53
N ILE A 14 -15.98 -25.00 -4.16
CA ILE A 14 -17.34 -25.22 -4.67
C ILE A 14 -18.29 -24.10 -4.23
N ILE A 15 -18.19 -23.65 -2.98
CA ILE A 15 -19.00 -22.53 -2.46
C ILE A 15 -18.66 -21.23 -3.19
N SER A 16 -17.40 -20.94 -3.45
CA SER A 16 -17.00 -19.72 -4.20
C SER A 16 -17.48 -19.73 -5.64
N THR A 17 -17.48 -20.89 -6.31
CA THR A 17 -17.94 -21.03 -7.70
C THR A 17 -19.48 -20.90 -7.82
N VAL A 18 -20.22 -21.37 -6.86
CA VAL A 18 -21.69 -21.24 -6.81
C VAL A 18 -22.15 -19.81 -6.54
N LEU A 19 -21.40 -19.05 -5.73
CA LEU A 19 -21.69 -17.65 -5.44
C LEU A 19 -21.38 -16.70 -6.62
N PHE A 20 -20.40 -17.05 -7.44
CA PHE A 20 -20.06 -16.26 -8.64
C PHE A 20 -21.12 -16.37 -9.74
N CYS A 21 -21.98 -17.40 -9.71
CA CYS A 21 -23.03 -17.64 -10.70
C CYS A 21 -24.41 -17.04 -10.32
N GLY A 22 -24.50 -16.15 -9.34
CA GLY A 22 -25.67 -15.30 -9.10
C GLY A 22 -26.88 -16.04 -8.47
N GLY A 23 -26.82 -16.26 -7.18
CA GLY A 23 -27.96 -16.69 -6.37
C GLY A 23 -27.66 -16.58 -4.88
N THR A 24 -28.65 -16.22 -4.08
CA THR A 24 -28.50 -16.21 -2.63
C THR A 24 -28.40 -17.63 -2.09
N LEU A 25 -27.49 -17.87 -1.16
CA LEU A 25 -27.22 -19.18 -0.53
C LEU A 25 -28.48 -19.86 0.08
N LYS A 26 -29.53 -19.06 0.32
CA LYS A 26 -30.79 -19.53 0.92
C LYS A 26 -31.57 -20.48 0.00
N GLU A 27 -31.38 -20.41 -1.32
CA GLU A 27 -32.22 -21.18 -2.25
C GLU A 27 -31.63 -22.49 -2.76
N LYS A 28 -30.30 -22.74 -2.58
CA LYS A 28 -29.63 -23.84 -3.30
C LYS A 28 -28.82 -24.84 -2.44
N ALA A 29 -28.75 -24.70 -1.13
CA ALA A 29 -27.90 -25.56 -0.31
C ALA A 29 -28.63 -26.28 0.81
N GLY A 30 -29.10 -27.50 0.54
CA GLY A 30 -29.66 -28.40 1.55
C GLY A 30 -28.64 -28.99 2.55
N ILE A 31 -27.34 -28.77 2.42
CA ILE A 31 -26.30 -29.41 3.24
C ILE A 31 -25.47 -28.42 4.07
N GLY A 32 -25.55 -27.12 3.81
CA GLY A 32 -24.77 -26.08 4.54
C GLY A 32 -25.62 -25.15 5.42
N ALA A 33 -26.94 -25.27 5.37
CA ALA A 33 -27.86 -24.28 5.95
C ALA A 33 -27.76 -24.13 7.47
N TRP A 34 -27.27 -25.13 8.18
CA TRP A 34 -27.14 -25.06 9.64
C TRP A 34 -25.86 -24.35 10.14
N ILE A 35 -24.84 -24.24 9.30
CA ILE A 35 -23.58 -23.55 9.63
C ILE A 35 -23.76 -22.01 9.49
N PHE A 36 -24.67 -21.55 8.60
CA PHE A 36 -24.83 -20.14 8.25
C PHE A 36 -26.23 -19.61 8.57
N LYS A 37 -26.94 -20.20 9.49
CA LYS A 37 -28.37 -19.96 9.75
C LYS A 37 -28.69 -18.50 10.09
N ASP A 38 -27.72 -17.72 10.57
CA ASP A 38 -27.91 -16.34 11.03
C ASP A 38 -26.93 -15.33 10.39
N MET A 39 -26.20 -15.72 9.31
CA MET A 39 -25.28 -14.81 8.61
C MET A 39 -25.88 -14.37 7.28
N THR A 40 -26.42 -13.15 7.22
CA THR A 40 -26.60 -12.43 5.95
C THR A 40 -25.31 -11.71 5.60
N VAL A 41 -24.47 -12.32 4.74
CA VAL A 41 -23.23 -11.71 4.25
C VAL A 41 -23.50 -11.22 2.84
N SER A 42 -23.25 -9.93 2.56
CA SER A 42 -23.33 -9.39 1.21
C SER A 42 -22.25 -9.97 0.31
N ALA A 43 -22.42 -9.96 -1.01
CA ALA A 43 -21.40 -10.41 -1.96
C ALA A 43 -20.09 -9.62 -1.81
N THR A 44 -20.18 -8.33 -1.41
CA THR A 44 -19.04 -7.45 -1.12
C THR A 44 -18.32 -7.89 0.15
N ASP A 45 -19.06 -8.18 1.22
CA ASP A 45 -18.51 -8.63 2.51
C ASP A 45 -17.84 -10.00 2.38
N PHE A 46 -18.43 -10.90 1.58
CA PHE A 46 -17.83 -12.19 1.30
C PHE A 46 -16.55 -12.06 0.47
N GLY A 47 -16.52 -11.16 -0.51
CA GLY A 47 -15.34 -10.83 -1.28
C GLY A 47 -14.22 -10.32 -0.39
N VAL A 48 -14.51 -9.39 0.52
CA VAL A 48 -13.56 -8.87 1.51
C VAL A 48 -13.06 -9.98 2.44
N MET A 49 -13.95 -10.85 2.90
CA MET A 49 -13.58 -11.98 3.77
C MET A 49 -12.68 -13.00 3.06
N CYS A 50 -12.94 -13.29 1.77
CA CYS A 50 -12.08 -14.16 0.97
C CYS A 50 -10.71 -13.52 0.70
N ILE A 51 -10.66 -12.22 0.43
CA ILE A 51 -9.41 -11.50 0.23
C ILE A 51 -8.63 -11.44 1.54
N SER A 52 -9.27 -11.14 2.67
CA SER A 52 -8.62 -11.13 3.99
C SER A 52 -8.13 -12.52 4.43
N ALA A 53 -8.83 -13.58 4.07
CA ALA A 53 -8.40 -14.96 4.33
C ALA A 53 -7.24 -15.41 3.43
N ALA A 54 -7.23 -14.97 2.18
CA ALA A 54 -6.14 -15.22 1.23
C ALA A 54 -4.89 -14.35 1.50
N TYR A 55 -5.11 -13.18 2.10
CA TYR A 55 -4.09 -12.18 2.38
C TYR A 55 -4.27 -11.66 3.83
N PRO A 56 -3.83 -12.41 4.84
CA PRO A 56 -4.09 -12.08 6.26
C PRO A 56 -3.50 -10.73 6.72
N ASN A 57 -2.65 -10.11 5.91
CA ASN A 57 -2.07 -8.80 6.17
C ASN A 57 -2.84 -7.63 5.54
N ILE A 58 -3.96 -7.90 4.84
CA ILE A 58 -4.83 -6.83 4.31
C ILE A 58 -5.92 -6.57 5.34
N ASN A 59 -5.78 -5.50 6.12
CA ASN A 59 -6.80 -5.05 7.05
C ASN A 59 -7.88 -4.25 6.30
N MET A 60 -8.76 -4.96 5.59
CA MET A 60 -9.95 -4.37 4.98
C MET A 60 -11.04 -4.31 6.05
N LYS A 61 -11.35 -3.11 6.57
CA LYS A 61 -12.58 -2.91 7.32
C LYS A 61 -13.75 -3.16 6.39
N LEU A 62 -14.64 -4.07 6.79
CA LEU A 62 -15.99 -4.16 6.24
C LEU A 62 -16.64 -2.77 6.36
N ALA A 63 -17.03 -2.18 5.26
CA ALA A 63 -17.82 -0.96 5.29
C ALA A 63 -19.13 -1.32 6.00
N ASP A 64 -19.43 -0.61 7.08
CA ASP A 64 -20.67 -0.81 7.83
C ASP A 64 -21.82 -0.30 6.94
N SER A 65 -22.46 -1.24 6.21
CA SER A 65 -23.57 -0.96 5.29
C SER A 65 -24.88 -0.65 6.04
N ARG A 66 -24.82 -0.45 7.37
CA ARG A 66 -26.00 -0.22 8.20
C ARG A 66 -26.43 1.22 8.36
N ASP A 67 -25.66 2.19 7.86
CA ASP A 67 -25.98 3.62 8.05
C ASP A 67 -26.80 4.27 6.92
N ASN A 68 -27.37 3.48 5.99
CA ASN A 68 -28.19 4.02 4.89
C ASN A 68 -29.59 3.37 4.75
N GLU A 69 -30.18 2.85 5.82
CA GLU A 69 -31.62 2.53 5.86
C GLU A 69 -32.37 3.52 6.73
N GLY A 70 -32.72 4.65 6.15
CA GLY A 70 -33.57 5.64 6.79
C GLY A 70 -34.06 6.69 5.83
N GLN A 71 -35.02 6.35 5.01
CA GLN A 71 -36.19 7.08 4.48
C GLN A 71 -36.45 6.74 3.02
N GLN A 72 -37.38 5.79 2.86
CA GLN A 72 -38.11 5.62 1.62
C GLN A 72 -39.55 6.08 1.89
N ASP A 73 -39.91 7.24 1.36
CA ASP A 73 -41.31 7.56 1.08
C ASP A 73 -41.51 7.49 -0.43
N GLY A 74 -42.57 6.75 -0.79
CA GLY A 74 -42.88 6.38 -2.15
C GLY A 74 -43.37 7.49 -3.03
N ASN A 75 -43.11 7.35 -4.31
CA ASN A 75 -44.15 7.40 -5.35
C ASN A 75 -43.57 7.01 -6.74
N ASP A 76 -44.41 6.29 -7.44
CA ASP A 76 -44.25 5.77 -8.79
C ASP A 76 -43.84 6.80 -9.83
N ALA A 77 -42.99 6.42 -10.81
CA ALA A 77 -43.26 6.50 -12.24
C ALA A 77 -42.04 6.12 -13.10
N LYS A 78 -42.36 5.28 -14.02
CA LYS A 78 -41.68 4.87 -15.28
C LYS A 78 -40.61 5.81 -15.88
N GLY A 79 -39.49 5.19 -16.33
CA GLY A 79 -38.93 5.47 -17.66
C GLY A 79 -37.62 6.22 -17.66
N GLY A 80 -36.61 5.64 -18.31
CA GLY A 80 -35.52 6.39 -18.93
C GLY A 80 -34.14 6.21 -18.28
N LEU A 81 -33.30 5.43 -18.94
CA LEU A 81 -31.84 5.48 -18.78
C LEU A 81 -31.33 6.89 -19.05
N ALA A 82 -30.90 7.58 -18.01
CA ALA A 82 -29.98 8.70 -18.14
C ALA A 82 -29.14 8.73 -16.86
N GLY A 83 -27.85 8.41 -17.00
CA GLY A 83 -26.90 8.48 -15.91
C GLY A 83 -26.78 9.91 -15.38
N THR A 84 -27.39 10.16 -14.22
CA THR A 84 -27.16 11.39 -13.49
C THR A 84 -25.87 11.23 -12.71
N VAL A 85 -24.80 11.86 -13.20
CA VAL A 85 -23.58 12.10 -12.43
C VAL A 85 -23.96 13.06 -11.32
N VAL A 86 -24.18 12.56 -10.11
CA VAL A 86 -24.31 13.41 -8.93
C VAL A 86 -22.91 13.90 -8.60
N SER A 87 -22.57 15.10 -9.08
CA SER A 87 -21.44 15.88 -8.57
C SER A 87 -21.74 16.24 -7.13
N ALA A 88 -21.19 15.50 -6.20
CA ALA A 88 -21.02 15.98 -4.84
C ALA A 88 -19.96 17.09 -4.90
N VAL A 89 -20.43 18.34 -4.90
CA VAL A 89 -19.59 19.52 -4.65
C VAL A 89 -19.19 19.47 -3.19
N SER A 90 -18.06 18.86 -2.88
CA SER A 90 -17.35 19.13 -1.63
C SER A 90 -16.50 20.37 -1.86
N THR A 91 -16.98 21.49 -1.38
CA THR A 91 -16.23 22.74 -1.27
C THR A 91 -15.25 22.67 -0.10
N ASP A 92 -14.22 21.86 -0.24
CA ASP A 92 -12.96 22.01 0.46
C ASP A 92 -11.88 21.93 -0.61
N ASP A 93 -11.55 23.06 -1.22
CA ASP A 93 -10.33 23.27 -1.99
C ASP A 93 -9.11 23.18 -1.03
N GLU A 94 -8.87 22.00 -0.46
CA GLU A 94 -7.55 21.71 0.11
C GLU A 94 -6.57 21.70 -1.07
N LYS A 95 -5.86 22.81 -1.24
CA LYS A 95 -4.81 22.94 -2.25
C LYS A 95 -3.90 21.71 -2.16
N LYS A 96 -3.87 20.93 -3.23
CA LYS A 96 -2.99 19.76 -3.34
C LYS A 96 -1.57 20.19 -2.99
N PRO A 97 -0.88 19.53 -2.05
CA PRO A 97 0.47 19.90 -1.69
C PRO A 97 1.37 19.84 -2.93
N GLU A 98 2.16 20.90 -3.14
CA GLU A 98 3.17 20.88 -4.20
C GLU A 98 4.31 19.95 -3.80
N PRO A 99 4.85 19.18 -4.75
CA PRO A 99 6.01 18.32 -4.50
C PRO A 99 7.20 19.15 -4.03
N VAL A 100 7.89 18.67 -3.01
CA VAL A 100 9.11 19.30 -2.48
C VAL A 100 10.31 18.76 -3.26
N VAL A 101 11.12 19.67 -3.80
CA VAL A 101 12.35 19.34 -4.53
C VAL A 101 13.55 19.56 -3.62
N PHE A 102 14.39 18.55 -3.48
CA PHE A 102 15.60 18.57 -2.69
C PHE A 102 16.83 18.56 -3.62
N GLY A 103 17.42 19.72 -3.87
CA GLY A 103 18.57 19.88 -4.76
C GLY A 103 18.17 20.11 -6.22
N ASP A 104 19.18 20.18 -7.11
CA ASP A 104 19.01 20.41 -8.54
C ASP A 104 19.05 19.07 -9.30
N ASP A 105 18.36 18.99 -10.45
CA ASP A 105 18.28 17.81 -11.32
C ASP A 105 17.96 16.50 -10.58
N PRO A 106 16.74 16.35 -10.03
CA PRO A 106 16.37 15.23 -9.18
C PRO A 106 16.50 13.89 -9.90
N ALA A 107 17.25 12.97 -9.28
CA ALA A 107 17.45 11.59 -9.74
C ALA A 107 16.43 10.58 -9.13
N VAL A 108 15.78 10.95 -8.04
CA VAL A 108 14.84 10.09 -7.30
C VAL A 108 13.49 10.76 -7.17
N LEU A 109 12.41 10.00 -7.42
CA LEU A 109 11.05 10.37 -7.09
C LEU A 109 10.58 9.53 -5.90
N ILE A 110 10.13 10.19 -4.84
CA ILE A 110 9.47 9.57 -3.69
C ILE A 110 8.00 9.93 -3.74
N ILE A 111 7.13 8.92 -3.81
CA ILE A 111 5.68 9.04 -3.78
C ILE A 111 5.09 8.13 -2.70
N HIS A 112 3.80 8.29 -2.42
CA HIS A 112 3.05 7.47 -1.47
C HIS A 112 1.69 7.14 -2.06
N THR A 113 1.51 5.91 -2.54
CA THR A 113 0.18 5.46 -3.00
C THR A 113 -0.80 5.46 -1.83
N HIS A 114 -0.35 5.06 -0.63
CA HIS A 114 -1.13 5.11 0.61
C HIS A 114 -0.54 6.16 1.57
N ALA A 115 -0.69 7.43 1.21
CA ALA A 115 -0.05 8.56 1.89
C ALA A 115 -0.52 8.80 3.34
N THR A 116 -1.65 8.22 3.74
CA THR A 116 -2.20 8.37 5.10
C THR A 116 -1.71 7.32 6.09
N GLU A 117 -0.95 6.31 5.67
CA GLU A 117 -0.41 5.25 6.54
C GLU A 117 0.44 5.83 7.68
N SER A 118 0.15 5.41 8.92
CA SER A 118 0.76 5.97 10.12
C SER A 118 1.50 4.94 10.97
N TYR A 119 2.41 5.45 11.80
CA TYR A 119 3.19 4.74 12.81
C TYR A 119 2.77 5.15 14.23
N LEU A 120 3.28 4.46 15.24
CA LEU A 120 3.13 4.92 16.63
C LEU A 120 3.82 6.28 16.83
N PRO A 121 3.26 7.17 17.67
CA PRO A 121 2.08 6.96 18.52
C PRO A 121 0.74 7.11 17.81
N THR A 122 0.68 7.68 16.61
CA THR A 122 -0.57 7.98 15.89
C THR A 122 -1.38 6.73 15.57
N SER A 123 -0.71 5.66 15.14
CA SER A 123 -1.37 4.38 14.79
C SER A 123 -1.97 3.63 15.98
N ALA A 124 -1.72 4.05 17.22
CA ALA A 124 -2.36 3.45 18.40
C ALA A 124 -3.89 3.61 18.39
N GLY A 125 -4.39 4.73 17.81
CA GLY A 125 -5.82 5.02 17.71
C GLY A 125 -6.34 5.04 16.28
N ASN A 126 -5.47 5.29 15.30
CA ASN A 126 -5.85 5.36 13.90
C ASN A 126 -4.66 5.00 13.00
N TYR A 127 -4.78 3.93 12.24
CA TYR A 127 -3.74 3.47 11.32
C TYR A 127 -3.54 4.38 10.09
N HIS A 128 -4.41 5.38 9.89
CA HIS A 128 -4.40 6.32 8.79
C HIS A 128 -4.68 7.73 9.28
N THR A 129 -3.92 8.71 8.83
CA THR A 129 -4.16 10.13 9.14
C THR A 129 -3.79 11.05 7.99
N LYS A 130 -4.57 12.11 7.79
CA LYS A 130 -4.27 13.15 6.79
C LYS A 130 -3.12 14.08 7.22
N LYS A 131 -2.78 14.14 8.51
CA LYS A 131 -1.62 14.88 9.00
C LYS A 131 -0.35 14.18 8.51
N ALA A 132 0.66 14.91 8.08
CA ALA A 132 1.92 14.32 7.62
C ALA A 132 2.75 13.71 8.75
N GLU A 133 2.67 14.29 9.93
CA GLU A 133 3.40 13.83 11.11
C GLU A 133 3.10 12.37 11.46
N ASN A 134 4.13 11.61 11.78
CA ASN A 134 4.08 10.18 12.11
C ASN A 134 3.47 9.29 11.00
N THR A 135 3.57 9.71 9.74
CA THR A 135 3.14 8.92 8.59
C THR A 135 4.30 8.56 7.67
N VAL A 136 4.03 7.75 6.65
CA VAL A 136 4.99 7.44 5.57
C VAL A 136 5.53 8.71 4.89
N ARG A 137 4.76 9.82 4.85
CA ARG A 137 5.22 11.11 4.30
C ARG A 137 6.29 11.76 5.18
N ASP A 138 6.19 11.62 6.49
CA ASP A 138 7.22 12.05 7.43
C ASP A 138 8.52 11.26 7.20
N VAL A 139 8.40 9.93 7.10
CA VAL A 139 9.52 9.03 6.77
C VAL A 139 10.12 9.37 5.39
N GLY A 140 9.27 9.67 4.40
CA GLY A 140 9.69 10.12 3.07
C GLY A 140 10.47 11.44 3.11
N THR A 141 10.09 12.37 3.99
CA THR A 141 10.86 13.62 4.20
C THR A 141 12.26 13.35 4.74
N VAL A 142 12.40 12.42 5.70
CA VAL A 142 13.69 12.00 6.23
C VAL A 142 14.54 11.32 5.15
N LEU A 143 13.93 10.47 4.33
CA LEU A 143 14.60 9.80 3.20
C LEU A 143 15.12 10.83 2.18
N ALA A 144 14.28 11.79 1.76
CA ALA A 144 14.65 12.84 0.81
C ALA A 144 15.78 13.73 1.35
N GLN A 145 15.71 14.10 2.64
CA GLN A 145 16.78 14.87 3.27
C GLN A 145 18.10 14.08 3.32
N THR A 146 18.04 12.79 3.65
CA THR A 146 19.24 11.93 3.66
C THR A 146 19.85 11.83 2.28
N LEU A 147 19.06 11.62 1.23
CA LEU A 147 19.54 11.60 -0.16
C LEU A 147 20.23 12.92 -0.52
N LYS A 148 19.64 14.06 -0.14
CA LYS A 148 20.24 15.39 -0.35
C LYS A 148 21.58 15.51 0.36
N ASP A 149 21.67 15.07 1.62
CA ASP A 149 22.91 15.11 2.42
C ASP A 149 24.02 14.23 1.78
N GLU A 150 23.62 13.16 1.09
CA GLU A 150 24.50 12.29 0.29
C GLU A 150 24.75 12.80 -1.14
N GLY A 151 24.28 13.99 -1.49
CA GLY A 151 24.45 14.61 -2.81
C GLY A 151 23.55 14.06 -3.92
N ILE A 152 22.46 13.39 -3.58
CA ILE A 152 21.45 12.90 -4.51
C ILE A 152 20.19 13.78 -4.42
N ALA A 153 19.91 14.51 -5.49
CA ALA A 153 18.68 15.31 -5.57
C ALA A 153 17.44 14.43 -5.76
N SER A 154 16.33 14.82 -5.12
CA SER A 154 15.06 14.08 -5.19
C SER A 154 13.84 14.98 -5.24
N VAL A 155 12.73 14.44 -5.74
CA VAL A 155 11.37 15.01 -5.62
C VAL A 155 10.59 14.15 -4.64
N HIS A 156 9.99 14.78 -3.64
CA HIS A 156 9.09 14.12 -2.69
C HIS A 156 7.67 14.66 -2.86
N ASP A 157 6.77 13.82 -3.38
CA ASP A 157 5.33 14.11 -3.51
C ASP A 157 4.57 13.62 -2.28
N GLN A 158 3.83 14.51 -1.63
CA GLN A 158 3.06 14.23 -0.42
C GLN A 158 1.54 14.22 -0.68
N THR A 159 1.12 14.09 -1.92
CA THR A 159 -0.30 14.03 -2.29
C THR A 159 -1.00 12.87 -1.61
N LEU A 160 -2.21 13.13 -1.07
CA LEU A 160 -3.04 12.11 -0.43
C LEU A 160 -3.76 11.27 -1.51
N HIS A 161 -3.06 10.30 -2.11
CA HIS A 161 -3.62 9.48 -3.18
C HIS A 161 -4.73 8.51 -2.70
N ASP A 162 -4.71 8.13 -1.42
CA ASP A 162 -5.69 7.28 -0.76
C ASP A 162 -6.91 8.03 -0.19
N ASN A 163 -6.98 9.34 -0.42
CA ASN A 163 -8.12 10.19 -0.09
C ASN A 163 -8.69 10.82 -1.37
N PRO A 164 -9.99 10.86 -1.63
CA PRO A 164 -11.10 10.39 -0.77
C PRO A 164 -11.38 8.89 -0.85
N SER A 165 -10.75 8.13 -1.76
CA SER A 165 -11.02 6.70 -1.97
C SER A 165 -9.73 5.88 -1.95
N TYR A 166 -9.64 4.94 -1.01
CA TYR A 166 -8.51 4.00 -0.90
C TYR A 166 -8.38 3.11 -2.14
N SER A 167 -9.49 2.59 -2.68
CA SER A 167 -9.47 1.69 -3.85
C SER A 167 -8.95 2.31 -5.14
N GLN A 168 -8.90 3.64 -5.22
CA GLN A 168 -8.40 4.37 -6.40
C GLN A 168 -7.00 4.97 -6.18
N SER A 169 -6.34 4.67 -5.08
CA SER A 169 -5.04 5.26 -4.73
C SER A 169 -3.97 4.99 -5.79
N TYR A 170 -3.88 3.76 -6.29
CA TYR A 170 -2.92 3.41 -7.35
C TYR A 170 -3.16 4.15 -8.67
N SER A 171 -4.40 4.38 -9.06
CA SER A 171 -4.70 5.16 -10.26
C SER A 171 -4.24 6.62 -10.11
N ARG A 172 -4.53 7.24 -8.96
CA ARG A 172 -4.13 8.63 -8.70
C ARG A 172 -2.62 8.79 -8.53
N SER A 173 -1.94 7.86 -7.86
CA SER A 173 -0.48 7.90 -7.73
C SER A 173 0.22 7.65 -9.07
N TYR A 174 -0.36 6.80 -9.94
CA TYR A 174 0.12 6.60 -11.30
C TYR A 174 0.13 7.91 -12.10
N GLU A 175 -1.00 8.63 -12.11
CA GLU A 175 -1.11 9.91 -12.82
C GLU A 175 -0.14 10.96 -12.28
N THR A 176 0.03 11.03 -10.96
CA THR A 176 0.99 11.93 -10.31
C THR A 176 2.42 11.57 -10.71
N ALA A 177 2.79 10.29 -10.61
CA ALA A 177 4.12 9.82 -10.98
C ALA A 177 4.44 10.10 -12.45
N GLN A 178 3.50 9.83 -13.38
CA GLN A 178 3.68 10.14 -14.81
C GLN A 178 3.94 11.63 -15.05
N LYS A 179 3.18 12.52 -14.38
CA LYS A 179 3.36 13.97 -14.51
C LYS A 179 4.74 14.41 -14.00
N LEU A 180 5.18 13.85 -12.86
CA LEU A 180 6.48 14.18 -12.27
C LEU A 180 7.65 13.62 -13.09
N LEU A 181 7.56 12.39 -13.61
CA LEU A 181 8.56 11.80 -14.49
C LEU A 181 8.69 12.61 -15.81
N LYS A 182 7.57 13.14 -16.33
CA LYS A 182 7.61 14.03 -17.50
C LYS A 182 8.21 15.40 -17.16
N LYS A 183 7.92 15.94 -15.97
CA LYS A 183 8.45 17.24 -15.51
C LYS A 183 9.94 17.18 -15.20
N TYR A 184 10.42 16.07 -14.68
CA TYR A 184 11.79 15.85 -14.25
C TYR A 184 12.39 14.62 -14.96
N PRO A 185 12.82 14.74 -16.22
CA PRO A 185 13.34 13.61 -17.02
C PRO A 185 14.68 13.06 -16.50
N SER A 186 15.32 13.76 -15.57
CA SER A 186 16.54 13.31 -14.86
C SER A 186 16.26 12.18 -13.84
N ILE A 187 14.98 11.95 -13.45
CA ILE A 187 14.62 10.91 -12.49
C ILE A 187 14.95 9.53 -13.07
N LYS A 188 15.75 8.77 -12.33
CA LYS A 188 16.18 7.40 -12.66
C LYS A 188 15.50 6.35 -11.79
N CYS A 189 15.13 6.72 -10.55
CA CYS A 189 14.56 5.82 -9.55
C CYS A 189 13.22 6.34 -9.02
N VAL A 190 12.25 5.46 -8.84
CA VAL A 190 10.94 5.75 -8.22
C VAL A 190 10.79 4.90 -6.97
N ILE A 191 10.43 5.54 -5.87
CA ILE A 191 10.13 4.90 -4.59
C ILE A 191 8.67 5.18 -4.24
N ASP A 192 7.85 4.15 -4.19
CA ASP A 192 6.53 4.19 -3.58
C ASP A 192 6.67 3.72 -2.14
N LEU A 193 6.73 4.70 -1.22
CA LEU A 193 7.05 4.45 0.17
C LEU A 193 5.79 4.20 1.00
N HIS A 194 5.75 3.04 1.62
CA HIS A 194 4.68 2.49 2.42
C HIS A 194 5.16 2.03 3.80
N ARG A 195 4.25 1.53 4.59
CA ARG A 195 4.50 0.66 5.75
C ARG A 195 3.58 -0.55 5.71
N ASP A 196 4.07 -1.71 6.13
CA ASP A 196 3.29 -2.92 6.24
C ASP A 196 2.38 -2.90 7.49
N ALA A 197 1.47 -3.85 7.62
CA ALA A 197 0.55 -3.97 8.75
C ALA A 197 0.70 -5.30 9.48
N ILE A 198 0.69 -5.24 10.80
CA ILE A 198 0.60 -6.41 11.69
C ILE A 198 -0.54 -6.25 12.68
N ALA A 199 -0.98 -7.37 13.26
CA ALA A 199 -2.05 -7.38 14.22
C ALA A 199 -1.76 -6.45 15.43
N SER A 200 -2.80 -5.90 16.02
CA SER A 200 -2.71 -4.90 17.10
C SER A 200 -2.02 -5.41 18.37
N ASP A 201 -2.03 -6.71 18.61
CA ASP A 201 -1.40 -7.41 19.72
C ASP A 201 0.05 -7.86 19.43
N SER A 202 0.49 -7.71 18.18
CA SER A 202 1.83 -8.09 17.75
C SER A 202 2.85 -6.98 18.05
N LYS A 203 4.08 -7.36 18.39
CA LYS A 203 5.21 -6.45 18.48
C LYS A 203 5.92 -6.36 17.14
N ALA A 204 6.16 -5.15 16.65
CA ALA A 204 6.99 -4.94 15.49
C ALA A 204 8.45 -5.28 15.80
N ALA A 205 9.10 -5.98 14.87
CA ALA A 205 10.51 -6.31 15.00
C ALA A 205 11.40 -5.13 14.59
N THR A 206 12.55 -5.00 15.26
CA THR A 206 13.57 -4.00 15.01
C THR A 206 14.94 -4.65 14.84
N ILE A 207 15.88 -3.88 14.31
CA ILE A 207 17.30 -4.21 14.24
C ILE A 207 18.11 -3.01 14.68
N SER A 208 19.17 -3.21 15.45
CA SER A 208 20.07 -2.13 15.86
C SER A 208 21.11 -1.87 14.76
N VAL A 209 21.19 -0.64 14.26
CA VAL A 209 22.18 -0.19 13.29
C VAL A 209 22.86 1.06 13.83
N GLY A 210 24.18 0.99 14.02
CA GLY A 210 24.95 2.11 14.58
C GLY A 210 24.45 2.58 15.95
N GLY A 211 23.95 1.66 16.78
CA GLY A 211 23.39 1.95 18.11
C GLY A 211 21.98 2.57 18.10
N LYS A 212 21.29 2.58 16.95
CA LYS A 212 19.92 3.07 16.82
C LYS A 212 18.99 1.93 16.44
N GLU A 213 17.83 1.86 17.09
CA GLU A 213 16.79 0.92 16.69
C GLU A 213 16.16 1.36 15.37
N CYS A 214 16.19 0.46 14.41
CA CYS A 214 15.63 0.61 13.06
C CYS A 214 14.47 -0.37 12.90
N ALA A 215 13.37 0.06 12.31
CA ALA A 215 12.32 -0.84 11.85
C ALA A 215 12.86 -1.77 10.76
N LEU A 216 12.40 -3.02 10.71
CA LEU A 216 12.67 -3.87 9.57
C LEU A 216 11.99 -3.31 8.32
N TYR A 217 12.50 -3.66 7.14
CA TYR A 217 11.90 -3.20 5.89
C TYR A 217 11.80 -4.32 4.85
N SER A 218 10.97 -4.13 3.85
CA SER A 218 10.82 -5.04 2.74
C SER A 218 10.55 -4.32 1.42
N TYR A 219 10.80 -5.03 0.34
CA TYR A 219 10.49 -4.62 -1.02
C TYR A 219 9.36 -5.50 -1.56
N VAL A 220 8.32 -4.90 -2.11
CA VAL A 220 7.31 -5.61 -2.88
C VAL A 220 7.65 -5.47 -4.36
N VAL A 221 7.81 -6.60 -5.05
CA VAL A 221 8.14 -6.64 -6.48
C VAL A 221 6.99 -7.26 -7.25
N SER A 222 6.53 -6.56 -8.28
CA SER A 222 5.49 -7.06 -9.17
C SER A 222 6.05 -7.99 -10.24
N ASN A 223 5.59 -9.24 -10.27
CA ASN A 223 5.87 -10.16 -11.38
C ASN A 223 4.84 -10.05 -12.53
N ALA A 224 3.90 -9.10 -12.45
CA ALA A 224 2.86 -8.84 -13.44
C ALA A 224 3.20 -7.68 -14.41
N VAL A 225 4.43 -7.14 -14.39
CA VAL A 225 4.85 -6.02 -15.22
C VAL A 225 6.07 -6.35 -16.07
N PRO A 226 6.23 -5.74 -17.26
CA PRO A 226 7.40 -5.98 -18.13
C PRO A 226 8.74 -5.61 -17.49
N THR A 227 8.73 -4.65 -16.56
CA THR A 227 9.92 -4.15 -15.85
C THR A 227 10.35 -5.05 -14.68
N TYR A 228 9.68 -6.16 -14.41
CA TYR A 228 9.93 -7.06 -13.27
C TYR A 228 11.41 -7.42 -13.09
N SER A 229 12.04 -7.95 -14.15
CA SER A 229 13.45 -8.40 -14.07
C SER A 229 14.41 -7.26 -13.74
N ALA A 230 14.15 -6.06 -14.29
CA ALA A 230 14.97 -4.88 -14.03
C ALA A 230 14.78 -4.37 -12.59
N ASN A 231 13.53 -4.25 -12.13
CA ASN A 231 13.22 -3.84 -10.77
C ASN A 231 13.79 -4.82 -9.74
N LEU A 232 13.65 -6.14 -9.97
CA LEU A 232 14.23 -7.15 -9.09
C LEU A 232 15.77 -7.09 -9.05
N LYS A 233 16.41 -6.85 -10.21
CA LYS A 233 17.86 -6.68 -10.28
C LYS A 233 18.32 -5.47 -9.45
N PHE A 234 17.63 -4.35 -9.57
CA PHE A 234 17.92 -3.13 -8.81
C PHE A 234 17.78 -3.37 -7.30
N ILE A 235 16.67 -3.98 -6.86
CA ILE A 235 16.42 -4.33 -5.45
C ILE A 235 17.49 -5.28 -4.90
N LYS A 236 17.90 -6.27 -5.69
CA LYS A 236 19.02 -7.16 -5.30
C LYS A 236 20.32 -6.41 -5.12
N GLN A 237 20.58 -5.39 -5.93
CA GLN A 237 21.77 -4.54 -5.76
C GLN A 237 21.65 -3.69 -4.49
N MET A 238 20.48 -3.09 -4.22
CA MET A 238 20.22 -2.38 -2.96
C MET A 238 20.54 -3.27 -1.74
N ASN A 239 20.08 -4.53 -1.76
CA ASN A 239 20.35 -5.47 -0.67
C ASN A 239 21.85 -5.85 -0.56
N ARG A 240 22.59 -5.92 -1.67
CA ARG A 240 24.05 -6.14 -1.63
C ARG A 240 24.75 -4.95 -0.97
N THR A 241 24.50 -3.73 -1.44
CA THR A 241 25.07 -2.52 -0.84
C THR A 241 24.72 -2.44 0.66
N ALA A 242 23.47 -2.73 1.02
CA ALA A 242 23.05 -2.74 2.43
C ALA A 242 23.81 -3.80 3.26
N SER A 243 24.00 -5.00 2.72
CA SER A 243 24.71 -6.09 3.40
C SER A 243 26.19 -5.80 3.58
N ASP A 244 26.80 -5.14 2.59
CA ASP A 244 28.23 -4.81 2.60
C ASP A 244 28.54 -3.71 3.63
N GLU A 245 27.61 -2.76 3.84
CA GLU A 245 27.80 -1.62 4.72
C GLU A 245 27.23 -1.81 6.13
N TYR A 246 26.10 -2.54 6.24
CA TYR A 246 25.34 -2.70 7.48
C TYR A 246 24.99 -4.16 7.72
N SER A 247 25.81 -4.85 8.50
CA SER A 247 25.63 -6.29 8.79
C SER A 247 24.22 -6.61 9.27
N GLY A 248 23.54 -7.52 8.56
CA GLY A 248 22.19 -7.96 8.86
C GLY A 248 21.06 -7.00 8.45
N PHE A 249 21.37 -5.80 7.93
CA PHE A 249 20.39 -4.82 7.50
C PHE A 249 20.06 -5.01 6.00
N THR A 250 19.19 -5.98 5.70
CA THR A 250 18.70 -6.22 4.33
C THR A 250 17.20 -6.27 4.30
N GLY A 251 16.59 -5.77 3.22
CA GLY A 251 15.15 -5.81 3.01
C GLY A 251 14.69 -7.17 2.50
N LYS A 252 13.62 -7.71 3.09
CA LYS A 252 12.95 -8.89 2.56
C LYS A 252 12.34 -8.58 1.20
N VAL A 253 12.49 -9.47 0.21
CA VAL A 253 11.89 -9.32 -1.12
C VAL A 253 10.62 -10.17 -1.19
N LEU A 254 9.50 -9.53 -1.50
CA LEU A 254 8.16 -10.11 -1.59
C LEU A 254 7.63 -10.00 -3.01
N GLU A 255 7.54 -11.11 -3.74
CA GLU A 255 6.97 -11.11 -5.09
C GLU A 255 5.44 -11.18 -5.04
N ARG A 256 4.77 -10.39 -5.89
CA ARG A 256 3.31 -10.28 -5.94
C ARG A 256 2.83 -10.17 -7.39
N GLY A 257 1.63 -10.70 -7.65
CA GLY A 257 0.98 -10.67 -8.96
C GLY A 257 0.16 -9.39 -9.26
N TYR A 258 0.41 -8.30 -8.56
CA TYR A 258 -0.26 -7.01 -8.76
C TYR A 258 0.71 -6.01 -9.40
N ARG A 259 0.19 -5.09 -10.25
CA ARG A 259 1.01 -4.14 -11.03
C ARG A 259 1.77 -3.13 -10.16
N TYR A 260 1.14 -2.58 -9.13
CA TYR A 260 1.72 -1.59 -8.18
C TYR A 260 2.43 -0.40 -8.87
N ASN A 261 1.97 0.01 -10.07
CA ASN A 261 2.59 1.07 -10.89
C ASN A 261 4.08 0.84 -11.25
N GLN A 262 4.60 -0.38 -11.04
CA GLN A 262 6.03 -0.69 -11.19
C GLN A 262 6.51 -0.73 -12.64
N ASP A 263 5.61 -0.65 -13.60
CA ASP A 263 5.90 -0.46 -15.03
C ASP A 263 6.34 0.97 -15.39
N LEU A 264 6.22 1.93 -14.48
CA LEU A 264 6.63 3.31 -14.68
C LEU A 264 8.15 3.50 -14.77
N SER A 265 8.95 2.60 -14.19
CA SER A 265 10.41 2.68 -14.23
C SER A 265 11.04 1.30 -14.14
N THR A 266 12.24 1.15 -14.70
CA THR A 266 13.11 -0.03 -14.53
C THR A 266 13.88 -0.05 -13.21
N HIS A 267 13.75 1.02 -12.42
CA HIS A 267 14.28 1.15 -11.06
C HIS A 267 13.15 1.62 -10.13
N TYR A 268 12.07 0.87 -10.10
CA TYR A 268 10.94 1.13 -9.21
C TYR A 268 11.01 0.23 -7.98
N MET A 269 10.85 0.82 -6.80
CA MET A 269 10.73 0.10 -5.53
C MET A 269 9.41 0.46 -4.88
N LEU A 270 8.55 -0.53 -4.57
CA LEU A 270 7.58 -0.40 -3.51
C LEU A 270 8.29 -0.80 -2.22
N LEU A 271 8.54 0.18 -1.37
CA LEU A 271 9.36 0.06 -0.16
C LEU A 271 8.49 0.14 1.08
N GLU A 272 8.36 -0.97 1.78
CA GLU A 272 7.70 -1.05 3.08
C GLU A 272 8.72 -0.78 4.18
N ILE A 273 8.64 0.36 4.85
CA ILE A 273 9.49 0.64 6.02
C ILE A 273 8.69 0.36 7.29
N GLY A 274 9.00 -0.75 7.96
CA GLY A 274 8.35 -1.15 9.20
C GLY A 274 6.87 -1.48 9.08
N TYR A 275 6.19 -1.37 10.20
CA TYR A 275 4.80 -1.75 10.38
C TYR A 275 4.04 -0.65 11.13
N ASN A 276 2.70 -0.72 11.09
CA ASN A 276 1.82 0.15 11.88
C ASN A 276 2.09 0.11 13.41
N ARG A 277 2.92 -0.80 13.90
CA ARG A 277 3.30 -0.97 15.32
C ARG A 277 4.73 -0.54 15.62
N ASN A 278 5.50 -0.08 14.64
CA ASN A 278 6.79 0.56 14.88
C ASN A 278 6.59 1.98 15.41
N ASP A 279 7.49 2.42 16.29
CA ASP A 279 7.63 3.84 16.62
C ASP A 279 8.12 4.60 15.38
N ILE A 280 7.64 5.82 15.19
CA ILE A 280 8.06 6.67 14.08
C ILE A 280 9.57 6.91 14.05
N SER A 281 10.22 6.93 15.20
CA SER A 281 11.69 7.09 15.31
C SER A 281 12.44 5.90 14.71
N GLU A 282 11.91 4.67 14.87
CA GLU A 282 12.47 3.46 14.29
C GLU A 282 12.37 3.50 12.74
N ALA A 283 11.21 3.93 12.21
CA ALA A 283 11.02 4.09 10.76
C ALA A 283 11.90 5.21 10.18
N ARG A 284 12.03 6.34 10.88
CA ARG A 284 12.94 7.43 10.49
C ARG A 284 14.40 6.98 10.49
N ASN A 285 14.83 6.16 11.46
CA ASN A 285 16.18 5.62 11.48
C ASN A 285 16.43 4.69 10.29
N THR A 286 15.46 3.83 9.95
CA THR A 286 15.52 2.98 8.75
C THR A 286 15.63 3.82 7.49
N ALA A 287 14.83 4.89 7.35
CA ALA A 287 14.87 5.78 6.18
C ALA A 287 16.25 6.41 5.98
N LYS A 288 16.95 6.78 7.07
CA LYS A 288 18.32 7.30 7.00
C LYS A 288 19.30 6.26 6.46
N VAL A 289 19.22 5.01 6.94
CA VAL A 289 20.12 3.95 6.46
C VAL A 289 19.81 3.59 5.01
N VAL A 290 18.53 3.39 4.67
CA VAL A 290 18.10 3.09 3.28
C VAL A 290 18.46 4.23 2.33
N GLY A 291 18.36 5.49 2.78
CA GLY A 291 18.76 6.66 1.97
C GLY A 291 20.24 6.64 1.61
N LYS A 292 21.13 6.30 2.55
CA LYS A 292 22.56 6.12 2.29
C LYS A 292 22.81 4.97 1.33
N VAL A 293 22.24 3.79 1.61
CA VAL A 293 22.35 2.61 0.73
C VAL A 293 21.90 2.93 -0.70
N LEU A 294 20.82 3.68 -0.86
CA LEU A 294 20.33 4.10 -2.19
C LEU A 294 21.33 5.05 -2.86
N ALA A 295 21.82 6.04 -2.12
CA ALA A 295 22.79 7.00 -2.65
C ALA A 295 24.05 6.28 -3.15
N ASP A 296 24.60 5.34 -2.38
CA ASP A 296 25.78 4.58 -2.76
C ASP A 296 25.50 3.63 -3.92
N THR A 297 24.32 3.01 -3.97
CA THR A 297 23.91 2.20 -5.11
C THR A 297 23.83 3.03 -6.40
N LEU A 298 23.24 4.24 -6.34
CA LEU A 298 23.14 5.13 -7.51
C LEU A 298 24.51 5.69 -7.95
N LYS A 299 25.39 6.04 -7.00
CA LYS A 299 26.77 6.49 -7.28
C LYS A 299 27.62 5.39 -7.93
N ALA A 300 27.34 4.11 -7.63
CA ALA A 300 27.99 2.96 -8.24
C ALA A 300 27.53 2.65 -9.68
N GLY A 301 26.64 3.46 -10.26
CA GLY A 301 26.26 3.35 -11.67
C GLY A 301 24.94 2.63 -11.93
N TYR A 302 24.07 2.59 -10.95
CA TYR A 302 22.68 2.12 -11.09
C TYR A 302 21.70 3.26 -11.33
#